data_0671dca1f0f350839d84d5e668f13d06
#
_entry.id   0671dca1f0f350839d84d5e668f13d06
#
_cell.length_a   1.000
_cell.length_b   1.000
_cell.length_c   1.000
_cell.angle_alpha   90.00
_cell.angle_beta   90.00
_cell.angle_gamma   90.00
#
_symmetry.space_group_name_H-M   'P 1'
#
loop_
_entity.id
_entity.type
_entity.pdbx_description
1 polymer ?
#
loop_
_entity_poly.entity_id
_entity_poly.type
_entity_poly.pdbx_seq_one_letter_code
_entity_poly.pdbx_strand_id
1 'polypeptide(L)'
;MAIPTAATLHHTGFLVRDLEGAARRLSDARGIGPWNVWTIAPTYCMVRGKPSPFTFRAALATVGTGTFELIAPHTGRSVYDDYLEEHGEGFHHTCLMYPTLDAVREAKAEVRRQGLEIIQEGSADDVFDFAYVVFPEIASLVELLYLDPSKLPPPEAVIGLASSPSAV
;
A
#
# COMPACT_ATOMS: atom_id res chain seq x y z
N MET A 1 -0.32 7.54 -25.15
CA MET A 1 -1.36 6.52 -24.86
C MET A 1 -1.75 6.68 -23.40
N ALA A 2 -2.99 6.48 -23.01
CA ALA A 2 -3.38 6.60 -21.60
C ALA A 2 -2.96 5.35 -20.81
N ILE A 3 -2.69 5.53 -19.52
CA ILE A 3 -2.53 4.38 -18.61
C ILE A 3 -3.83 3.55 -18.69
N PRO A 4 -3.75 2.20 -18.77
CA PRO A 4 -4.93 1.37 -18.91
C PRO A 4 -5.98 1.68 -17.85
N THR A 5 -7.22 1.97 -18.27
CA THR A 5 -8.32 2.44 -17.40
C THR A 5 -9.07 1.32 -16.69
N ALA A 6 -8.58 0.08 -16.75
CA ALA A 6 -9.20 -1.07 -16.08
C ALA A 6 -8.98 -1.10 -14.56
N ALA A 7 -8.27 -0.10 -14.00
CA ALA A 7 -8.01 -0.03 -12.58
C ALA A 7 -9.21 0.48 -11.79
N THR A 8 -9.32 0.05 -10.54
CA THR A 8 -10.29 0.56 -9.56
C THR A 8 -9.56 1.30 -8.43
N LEU A 9 -10.16 2.36 -7.91
CA LEU A 9 -9.68 3.00 -6.69
C LEU A 9 -9.87 2.01 -5.54
N HIS A 10 -8.77 1.60 -4.89
CA HIS A 10 -8.80 0.53 -3.90
C HIS A 10 -8.64 1.05 -2.48
N HIS A 11 -7.55 1.75 -2.19
CA HIS A 11 -7.26 2.21 -0.83
C HIS A 11 -6.53 3.55 -0.82
N THR A 12 -6.49 4.11 0.38
CA THR A 12 -5.65 5.25 0.73
C THR A 12 -4.62 4.81 1.75
N GLY A 13 -3.34 5.01 1.45
CA GLY A 13 -2.22 4.60 2.27
C GLY A 13 -1.67 5.73 3.14
N PHE A 14 -1.37 5.41 4.39
CA PHE A 14 -0.77 6.31 5.38
C PHE A 14 0.49 5.70 5.96
N LEU A 15 1.56 6.49 6.06
CA LEU A 15 2.78 6.07 6.74
C LEU A 15 2.71 6.42 8.22
N VAL A 16 3.09 5.45 9.05
CA VAL A 16 3.16 5.57 10.50
C VAL A 16 4.43 4.90 11.02
N ARG A 17 4.93 5.36 12.19
CA ARG A 17 6.09 4.74 12.86
C ARG A 17 5.69 3.58 13.74
N ASP A 18 4.55 3.69 14.41
CA ASP A 18 3.96 2.69 15.31
C ASP A 18 2.64 2.20 14.74
N LEU A 19 2.72 1.15 13.91
CA LEU A 19 1.57 0.62 13.17
C LEU A 19 0.48 0.09 14.11
N GLU A 20 0.85 -0.72 15.11
CA GLU A 20 -0.11 -1.29 16.05
C GLU A 20 -0.77 -0.22 16.92
N GLY A 21 0.01 0.74 17.39
CA GLY A 21 -0.52 1.85 18.17
C GLY A 21 -1.44 2.73 17.35
N ALA A 22 -1.11 3.02 16.09
CA ALA A 22 -1.96 3.79 15.19
C ALA A 22 -3.28 3.05 14.90
N ALA A 23 -3.21 1.74 14.59
CA ALA A 23 -4.39 0.91 14.36
C ALA A 23 -5.32 0.87 15.59
N ARG A 24 -4.76 0.68 16.81
CA ARG A 24 -5.54 0.71 18.06
C ARG A 24 -6.21 2.07 18.28
N ARG A 25 -5.44 3.17 18.15
CA ARG A 25 -6.00 4.53 18.34
C ARG A 25 -7.11 4.84 17.34
N LEU A 26 -7.00 4.41 16.09
CA LEU A 26 -8.05 4.59 15.08
C LEU A 26 -9.28 3.75 15.39
N SER A 27 -9.10 2.51 15.89
CA SER A 27 -10.20 1.65 16.29
C SER A 27 -10.95 2.24 17.51
N ASP A 28 -10.23 2.60 18.57
CA ASP A 28 -10.80 3.06 19.83
C ASP A 28 -11.46 4.44 19.70
N ALA A 29 -10.80 5.37 18.99
CA ALA A 29 -11.26 6.75 18.91
C ALA A 29 -12.18 7.04 17.71
N ARG A 30 -12.17 6.21 16.66
CA ARG A 30 -12.88 6.47 15.41
C ARG A 30 -13.72 5.30 14.91
N GLY A 31 -13.64 4.12 15.54
CA GLY A 31 -14.35 2.93 15.10
C GLY A 31 -13.86 2.37 13.74
N ILE A 32 -12.61 2.69 13.35
CA ILE A 32 -12.00 2.21 12.11
C ILE A 32 -11.26 0.92 12.40
N GLY A 33 -11.75 -0.19 11.86
CA GLY A 33 -11.20 -1.53 12.06
C GLY A 33 -12.27 -2.60 11.82
N PRO A 34 -11.96 -3.90 12.02
CA PRO A 34 -10.67 -4.42 12.45
C PRO A 34 -9.58 -4.23 11.39
N TRP A 35 -8.32 -4.17 11.84
CA TRP A 35 -7.14 -4.05 11.01
C TRP A 35 -6.46 -5.41 10.86
N ASN A 36 -6.43 -5.93 9.65
CA ASN A 36 -5.65 -7.13 9.34
C ASN A 36 -4.20 -6.72 9.04
N VAL A 37 -3.24 -7.38 9.66
CA VAL A 37 -1.81 -7.01 9.63
C VAL A 37 -0.98 -8.08 8.96
N TRP A 38 -0.07 -7.67 8.08
CA TRP A 38 0.93 -8.52 7.41
C TRP A 38 2.30 -7.87 7.43
N THR A 39 3.33 -8.71 7.41
CA THR A 39 4.67 -8.31 6.99
C THR A 39 4.82 -8.63 5.51
N ILE A 40 5.02 -7.62 4.69
CA ILE A 40 5.19 -7.74 3.25
C ILE A 40 6.68 -7.77 2.92
N ALA A 41 7.10 -8.86 2.28
CA ALA A 41 8.49 -9.11 1.89
C ALA A 41 8.57 -9.38 0.38
N PRO A 42 8.71 -8.36 -0.47
CA PRO A 42 8.85 -8.56 -1.90
C PRO A 42 10.13 -9.34 -2.22
N THR A 43 10.06 -10.24 -3.19
CA THR A 43 11.23 -10.97 -3.70
C THR A 43 12.01 -10.17 -4.75
N TYR A 44 11.34 -9.24 -5.42
CA TYR A 44 11.92 -8.22 -6.28
C TYR A 44 11.65 -6.84 -5.67
N CYS A 45 12.70 -6.05 -5.48
CA CYS A 45 12.63 -4.72 -4.87
C CYS A 45 13.51 -3.73 -5.62
N MET A 46 12.95 -2.62 -6.04
CA MET A 46 13.68 -1.48 -6.63
C MET A 46 13.27 -0.18 -5.94
N VAL A 47 14.25 0.62 -5.59
CA VAL A 47 14.08 1.98 -5.05
C VAL A 47 14.86 2.95 -5.93
N ARG A 48 14.18 3.94 -6.52
CA ARG A 48 14.78 4.91 -7.45
C ARG A 48 15.64 4.24 -8.53
N GLY A 49 15.12 3.16 -9.13
CA GLY A 49 15.78 2.41 -10.19
C GLY A 49 16.98 1.56 -9.76
N LYS A 50 17.22 1.37 -8.45
CA LYS A 50 18.32 0.54 -7.93
C LYS A 50 17.77 -0.64 -7.12
N PRO A 51 18.36 -1.85 -7.24
CA PRO A 51 18.02 -2.96 -6.36
C PRO A 51 18.23 -2.56 -4.90
N SER A 52 17.17 -2.67 -4.09
CA SER A 52 17.19 -2.32 -2.67
C SER A 52 16.22 -3.21 -1.93
N PRO A 53 16.67 -4.34 -1.37
CA PRO A 53 15.79 -5.21 -0.60
C PRO A 53 15.21 -4.50 0.62
N PHE A 54 13.89 -4.56 0.78
CA PHE A 54 13.19 -4.03 1.94
C PHE A 54 11.98 -4.91 2.28
N THR A 55 11.52 -4.77 3.51
CA THR A 55 10.24 -5.28 3.98
C THR A 55 9.49 -4.17 4.69
N PHE A 56 8.18 -4.27 4.71
CA PHE A 56 7.32 -3.33 5.42
C PHE A 56 6.15 -4.06 6.07
N ARG A 57 5.57 -3.44 7.07
CA ARG A 57 4.32 -3.91 7.67
C ARG A 57 3.16 -3.12 7.11
N ALA A 58 2.09 -3.82 6.76
CA ALA A 58 0.87 -3.24 6.27
C ALA A 58 -0.30 -3.68 7.16
N ALA A 59 -1.19 -2.74 7.47
CA ALA A 59 -2.45 -3.02 8.15
C ALA A 59 -3.59 -2.44 7.35
N LEU A 60 -4.57 -3.27 6.99
CA LEU A 60 -5.72 -2.87 6.18
C LEU A 60 -7.02 -2.97 6.99
N ALA A 61 -7.84 -1.92 6.90
CA ALA A 61 -9.18 -1.88 7.46
C ALA A 61 -10.19 -1.37 6.42
N THR A 62 -11.31 -2.08 6.28
CA THR A 62 -12.40 -1.68 5.39
C THR A 62 -13.34 -0.70 6.11
N VAL A 63 -13.66 0.40 5.45
CA VAL A 63 -14.60 1.44 5.93
C VAL A 63 -15.63 1.69 4.84
N GLY A 64 -16.82 1.15 5.00
CA GLY A 64 -17.84 1.18 3.95
C GLY A 64 -17.37 0.45 2.70
N THR A 65 -17.24 1.14 1.58
CA THR A 65 -16.73 0.60 0.32
C THR A 65 -15.25 0.89 0.08
N GLY A 66 -14.60 1.66 0.97
CA GLY A 66 -13.20 2.03 0.87
C GLY A 66 -12.32 1.21 1.80
N THR A 67 -11.02 1.30 1.61
CA THR A 67 -10.02 0.67 2.47
C THR A 67 -8.99 1.70 2.91
N PHE A 68 -8.65 1.68 4.19
CA PHE A 68 -7.48 2.37 4.72
C PHE A 68 -6.35 1.39 4.86
N GLU A 69 -5.16 1.83 4.49
CA GLU A 69 -3.92 1.11 4.72
C GLU A 69 -2.99 1.93 5.61
N LEU A 70 -2.47 1.30 6.67
CA LEU A 70 -1.32 1.82 7.42
C LEU A 70 -0.09 1.06 6.99
N ILE A 71 1.01 1.79 6.78
CA ILE A 71 2.31 1.20 6.42
C ILE A 71 3.36 1.67 7.43
N ALA A 72 4.19 0.74 7.88
CA ALA A 72 5.41 1.04 8.62
C ALA A 72 6.61 0.34 7.97
N PRO A 73 7.74 1.04 7.72
CA PRO A 73 8.97 0.38 7.29
C PRO A 73 9.41 -0.67 8.33
N HIS A 74 10.01 -1.77 7.87
CA HIS A 74 10.42 -2.84 8.78
C HIS A 74 11.91 -3.16 8.65
N THR A 75 12.37 -3.65 7.51
CA THR A 75 13.81 -3.90 7.26
C THR A 75 14.23 -3.35 5.91
N GLY A 76 15.51 -2.95 5.79
CA GLY A 76 16.03 -2.33 4.57
C GLY A 76 15.51 -0.89 4.40
N ARG A 77 16.23 -0.07 3.64
CA ARG A 77 15.82 1.30 3.35
C ARG A 77 14.92 1.37 2.12
N SER A 78 13.87 2.13 2.24
CA SER A 78 12.82 2.29 1.22
C SER A 78 12.40 3.75 1.10
N VAL A 79 11.52 4.09 0.16
CA VAL A 79 10.92 5.44 0.09
C VAL A 79 10.02 5.74 1.29
N TYR A 80 9.57 4.73 2.03
CA TYR A 80 8.81 4.94 3.27
C TYR A 80 9.65 5.60 4.35
N ASP A 81 10.94 5.18 4.47
CA ASP A 81 11.89 5.78 5.41
C ASP A 81 12.18 7.23 5.03
N ASP A 82 12.44 7.48 3.73
CA ASP A 82 12.71 8.82 3.22
C ASP A 82 11.52 9.75 3.49
N TYR A 83 10.29 9.28 3.23
CA TYR A 83 9.07 10.06 3.45
C TYR A 83 8.86 10.40 4.94
N LEU A 84 9.03 9.40 5.83
CA LEU A 84 8.90 9.62 7.27
C LEU A 84 9.94 10.57 7.84
N GLU A 85 11.15 10.58 7.28
CA GLU A 85 12.20 11.51 7.65
C GLU A 85 11.89 12.94 7.18
N GLU A 86 11.39 13.12 5.96
CA GLU A 86 11.14 14.41 5.34
C GLU A 86 9.80 15.04 5.77
N HIS A 87 8.73 14.22 5.85
CA HIS A 87 7.36 14.72 6.04
C HIS A 87 6.72 14.29 7.37
N GLY A 88 7.29 13.28 8.05
CA GLY A 88 6.66 12.68 9.23
C GLY A 88 5.54 11.69 8.85
N GLU A 89 4.69 11.36 9.84
CA GLU A 89 3.56 10.47 9.63
C GLU A 89 2.42 11.16 8.87
N GLY A 90 1.70 10.41 8.03
CA GLY A 90 0.55 10.95 7.32
C GLY A 90 0.22 10.26 6.00
N PHE A 91 -0.58 10.95 5.19
CA PHE A 91 -0.99 10.48 3.86
C PHE A 91 0.23 10.25 2.97
N HIS A 92 0.29 9.08 2.34
CA HIS A 92 1.38 8.72 1.44
C HIS A 92 0.90 8.55 0.00
N HIS A 93 -0.14 7.77 -0.25
CA HIS A 93 -0.58 7.46 -1.60
C HIS A 93 -2.07 7.12 -1.71
N THR A 94 -2.54 7.15 -2.95
CA THR A 94 -3.81 6.57 -3.37
C THR A 94 -3.50 5.37 -4.27
N CYS A 95 -4.20 4.26 -4.08
CA CYS A 95 -3.96 3.02 -4.82
C CYS A 95 -4.97 2.78 -5.93
N LEU A 96 -4.46 2.50 -7.12
CA LEU A 96 -5.19 1.97 -8.27
C LEU A 96 -4.90 0.47 -8.39
N MET A 97 -5.89 -0.36 -8.12
CA MET A 97 -5.78 -1.82 -8.25
C MET A 97 -6.17 -2.29 -9.64
N TYR A 98 -5.31 -3.07 -10.26
CA TYR A 98 -5.50 -3.68 -11.57
C TYR A 98 -6.03 -5.12 -11.44
N PRO A 99 -6.89 -5.57 -12.39
CA PRO A 99 -7.55 -6.87 -12.26
C PRO A 99 -6.61 -8.06 -12.54
N THR A 100 -5.48 -7.84 -13.20
CA THR A 100 -4.52 -8.90 -13.56
C THR A 100 -3.09 -8.43 -13.44
N LEU A 101 -2.18 -9.38 -13.26
CA LEU A 101 -0.74 -9.14 -13.23
C LEU A 101 -0.24 -8.50 -14.53
N ASP A 102 -0.77 -8.94 -15.68
CA ASP A 102 -0.38 -8.36 -16.98
C ASP A 102 -0.84 -6.91 -17.11
N ALA A 103 -2.03 -6.58 -16.59
CA ALA A 103 -2.55 -5.21 -16.63
C ALA A 103 -1.69 -4.22 -15.81
N VAL A 104 -1.24 -4.59 -14.61
CA VAL A 104 -0.36 -3.73 -13.82
C VAL A 104 1.02 -3.60 -14.47
N ARG A 105 1.55 -4.67 -15.06
CA ARG A 105 2.83 -4.63 -15.78
C ARG A 105 2.76 -3.73 -17.02
N GLU A 106 1.66 -3.79 -17.76
CA GLU A 106 1.42 -2.88 -18.88
C GLU A 106 1.31 -1.43 -18.42
N ALA A 107 0.59 -1.16 -17.32
CA ALA A 107 0.49 0.18 -16.73
C ALA A 107 1.87 0.72 -16.31
N LYS A 108 2.71 -0.10 -15.66
CA LYS A 108 4.10 0.26 -15.32
C LYS A 108 4.93 0.55 -16.57
N ALA A 109 4.77 -0.24 -17.63
CA ALA A 109 5.46 0.00 -18.91
C ALA A 109 5.02 1.31 -19.56
N GLU A 110 3.71 1.63 -19.51
CA GLU A 110 3.18 2.88 -20.04
C GLU A 110 3.68 4.10 -19.26
N VAL A 111 3.69 4.03 -17.93
CA VAL A 111 4.29 5.06 -17.06
C VAL A 111 5.73 5.37 -17.49
N ARG A 112 6.55 4.34 -17.72
CA ARG A 112 7.93 4.51 -18.18
C ARG A 112 8.00 5.12 -19.59
N ARG A 113 7.10 4.73 -20.51
CA ARG A 113 7.03 5.32 -21.86
C ARG A 113 6.67 6.81 -21.83
N GLN A 114 5.89 7.24 -20.85
CA GLN A 114 5.55 8.65 -20.63
C GLN A 114 6.66 9.45 -19.92
N GLY A 115 7.75 8.80 -19.51
CA GLY A 115 8.84 9.43 -18.79
C GLY A 115 8.52 9.74 -17.33
N LEU A 116 7.45 9.15 -16.77
CA LEU A 116 7.13 9.29 -15.36
C LEU A 116 8.05 8.41 -14.52
N GLU A 117 8.43 8.91 -13.35
CA GLU A 117 9.32 8.18 -12.45
C GLU A 117 8.54 7.18 -11.59
N ILE A 118 9.01 5.92 -11.60
CA ILE A 118 8.66 4.93 -10.58
C ILE A 118 9.70 5.03 -9.47
N ILE A 119 9.30 5.57 -8.32
CA ILE A 119 10.23 5.81 -7.20
C ILE A 119 10.47 4.56 -6.36
N GLN A 120 9.52 3.64 -6.34
CA GLN A 120 9.65 2.33 -5.69
C GLN A 120 8.76 1.32 -6.38
N GLU A 121 9.24 0.11 -6.53
CA GLU A 121 8.43 -1.02 -6.96
C GLU A 121 8.88 -2.31 -6.28
N GLY A 122 7.93 -3.24 -6.13
CA GLY A 122 8.18 -4.55 -5.56
C GLY A 122 7.17 -5.57 -6.05
N SER A 123 7.61 -6.83 -6.07
CA SER A 123 6.71 -7.93 -6.42
C SER A 123 7.11 -9.22 -5.69
N ALA A 124 6.17 -10.14 -5.58
CA ALA A 124 6.40 -11.51 -5.13
C ALA A 124 5.62 -12.45 -6.04
N ASP A 125 6.34 -13.10 -6.95
CA ASP A 125 5.83 -14.06 -7.93
C ASP A 125 4.54 -13.58 -8.63
N ASP A 126 3.45 -14.30 -8.44
CA ASP A 126 2.12 -14.00 -8.94
C ASP A 126 1.13 -13.59 -7.82
N VAL A 127 1.65 -13.30 -6.61
CA VAL A 127 0.86 -12.88 -5.45
C VAL A 127 0.54 -11.40 -5.53
N PHE A 128 1.55 -10.57 -5.74
CA PHE A 128 1.39 -9.12 -5.90
C PHE A 128 2.49 -8.51 -6.77
N ASP A 129 2.17 -7.36 -7.35
CA ASP A 129 3.10 -6.48 -8.06
C ASP A 129 2.65 -5.04 -7.85
N PHE A 130 3.52 -4.18 -7.32
CA PHE A 130 3.20 -2.78 -7.07
C PHE A 130 4.28 -1.83 -7.56
N ALA A 131 3.89 -0.57 -7.80
CA ALA A 131 4.79 0.53 -8.07
C ALA A 131 4.22 1.87 -7.59
N TYR A 132 5.04 2.71 -6.96
CA TYR A 132 4.71 4.10 -6.64
C TYR A 132 5.21 5.03 -7.73
N VAL A 133 4.30 5.82 -8.26
CA VAL A 133 4.53 6.77 -9.35
C VAL A 133 4.15 8.17 -8.90
N VAL A 134 4.98 9.15 -9.19
CA VAL A 134 4.60 10.56 -9.01
C VAL A 134 3.74 11.00 -10.19
N PHE A 135 2.49 11.40 -9.91
CA PHE A 135 1.62 12.03 -10.91
C PHE A 135 1.74 13.55 -10.78
N PRO A 136 2.44 14.23 -11.69
CA PRO A 136 2.71 15.66 -11.57
C PRO A 136 1.44 16.52 -11.60
N GLU A 137 0.37 16.05 -12.26
CA GLU A 137 -0.90 16.75 -12.37
C GLU A 137 -1.60 16.95 -11.04
N ILE A 138 -1.35 16.08 -10.08
CA ILE A 138 -1.95 16.15 -8.74
C ILE A 138 -0.88 16.26 -7.63
N ALA A 139 0.40 16.37 -8.03
CA ALA A 139 1.56 16.45 -7.11
C ALA A 139 1.51 15.40 -6.00
N SER A 140 1.13 14.16 -6.33
CA SER A 140 0.93 13.09 -5.35
C SER A 140 1.41 11.75 -5.88
N LEU A 141 1.65 10.84 -4.93
CA LEU A 141 1.98 9.45 -5.25
C LEU A 141 0.70 8.65 -5.55
N VAL A 142 0.77 7.89 -6.62
CA VAL A 142 -0.23 6.90 -6.99
C VAL A 142 0.44 5.53 -6.98
N GLU A 143 -0.16 4.60 -6.26
CA GLU A 143 0.23 3.20 -6.32
C GLU A 143 -0.51 2.51 -7.47
N LEU A 144 0.24 1.81 -8.31
CA LEU A 144 -0.27 0.85 -9.26
C LEU A 144 -0.09 -0.53 -8.63
N LEU A 145 -1.18 -1.25 -8.39
CA LEU A 145 -1.16 -2.51 -7.63
C LEU A 145 -1.91 -3.61 -8.39
N TYR A 146 -1.34 -4.79 -8.41
CA TYR A 146 -2.04 -6.07 -8.53
C TYR A 146 -1.85 -6.85 -7.25
N LEU A 147 -2.93 -7.45 -6.74
CA LEU A 147 -2.90 -8.34 -5.59
C LEU A 147 -3.89 -9.47 -5.80
N ASP A 148 -3.44 -10.71 -5.61
CA ASP A 148 -4.31 -11.88 -5.50
C ASP A 148 -4.53 -12.22 -4.02
N PRO A 149 -5.66 -11.83 -3.43
CA PRO A 149 -5.90 -12.06 -2.00
C PRO A 149 -6.00 -13.54 -1.64
N SER A 150 -6.29 -14.43 -2.60
CA SER A 150 -6.39 -15.87 -2.36
C SER A 150 -5.02 -16.52 -2.09
N LYS A 151 -3.94 -15.82 -2.46
CA LYS A 151 -2.55 -16.27 -2.28
C LYS A 151 -1.86 -15.62 -1.07
N LEU A 152 -2.51 -14.64 -0.44
CA LEU A 152 -1.97 -14.08 0.80
C LEU A 152 -2.09 -15.10 1.94
N PRO A 153 -1.07 -15.19 2.81
CA PRO A 153 -1.21 -15.94 4.06
C PRO A 153 -2.30 -15.28 4.94
N PRO A 154 -2.85 -16.00 5.91
CA PRO A 154 -3.68 -15.39 6.93
C PRO A 154 -2.95 -14.18 7.57
N PRO A 155 -3.67 -13.14 8.02
CA PRO A 155 -3.04 -12.02 8.70
C PRO A 155 -2.30 -12.49 9.97
N GLU A 156 -1.13 -11.93 10.20
CA GLU A 156 -0.30 -12.22 11.39
C GLU A 156 -0.97 -11.74 12.68
N ALA A 157 -1.77 -10.67 12.57
CA ALA A 157 -2.54 -10.12 13.66
C ALA A 157 -3.82 -9.44 13.16
N VAL A 158 -4.82 -9.39 14.03
CA VAL A 158 -6.04 -8.59 13.86
C VAL A 158 -6.14 -7.62 15.03
N ILE A 159 -6.17 -6.31 14.74
CA ILE A 159 -6.17 -5.25 15.75
C ILE A 159 -7.52 -4.54 15.73
N GLY A 160 -8.05 -4.24 16.93
CA GLY A 160 -9.31 -3.51 17.07
C GLY A 160 -10.48 -4.34 16.56
N LEU A 161 -10.75 -5.47 17.21
CA LEU A 161 -11.97 -6.23 16.97
C LEU A 161 -13.18 -5.32 17.14
N ALA A 162 -14.12 -5.38 16.20
CA ALA A 162 -15.39 -4.70 16.33
C ALA A 162 -15.98 -5.09 17.69
N SER A 163 -16.12 -4.15 18.60
CA SER A 163 -16.94 -4.34 19.79
C SER A 163 -18.31 -4.78 19.31
N SER A 164 -18.78 -5.94 19.75
CA SER A 164 -20.16 -6.35 19.49
C SER A 164 -21.07 -5.18 19.81
N PRO A 165 -22.05 -4.83 18.96
CA PRO A 165 -22.98 -3.76 19.28
C PRO A 165 -23.62 -4.11 20.62
N SER A 166 -23.41 -3.25 21.63
CA SER A 166 -24.16 -3.34 22.87
C SER A 166 -25.63 -3.30 22.49
N ALA A 167 -26.32 -4.40 22.73
CA ALA A 167 -27.78 -4.42 22.61
C ALA A 167 -28.33 -3.35 23.55
N VAL A 168 -28.94 -2.31 22.98
CA VAL A 168 -29.79 -1.33 23.67
C VAL A 168 -31.21 -1.82 23.56
#